data_791eba736142b964f19b5fcf81a71bdb
#
_entry.id   791eba736142b964f19b5fcf81a71bdb
#
_cell.length_a   1.000
_cell.length_b   1.000
_cell.length_c   1.000
_cell.angle_alpha   90.00
_cell.angle_beta   90.00
_cell.angle_gamma   90.00
#
_symmetry.space_group_name_H-M   'P 1'
#
loop_
_entity.id
_entity.type
_entity.pdbx_description
1 polymer ?
#
loop_
_entity_poly.entity_id
_entity_poly.type
_entity_poly.pdbx_seq_one_letter_code
_entity_poly.pdbx_strand_id
1 'polypeptide(L)'
;GKLRGCIGTFLPAQQSLAEEILYNAVSAAAHDSRFEPIAVEELDRLVYSVDVLTAPEPVSSAAELDPKIYGVIVKSLTDSRLGLILPDLAGIDTAEEQVTIAREKGRILPKEKISIARFKVVRHH
;
A
#
# COMPACT_ATOMS: atom_id res chain seq x y z
N GLY A 1 -8.15 -11.27 15.20
CA GLY A 1 -8.41 -12.15 14.09
C GLY A 1 -7.24 -12.30 13.15
N LYS A 2 -7.35 -13.27 12.28
CA LYS A 2 -6.31 -13.56 11.29
C LYS A 2 -6.64 -12.88 9.96
N LEU A 3 -5.63 -12.29 9.33
CA LEU A 3 -5.77 -11.76 7.98
C LEU A 3 -6.10 -12.92 7.02
N ARG A 4 -7.12 -12.72 6.17
CA ARG A 4 -7.55 -13.73 5.19
C ARG A 4 -7.30 -13.29 3.75
N GLY A 5 -6.98 -12.03 3.52
CA GLY A 5 -6.61 -11.51 2.21
C GLY A 5 -6.43 -10.00 2.24
N CYS A 6 -5.53 -9.51 1.41
CA CYS A 6 -5.27 -8.09 1.27
C CYS A 6 -4.62 -7.82 -0.10
N ILE A 7 -5.33 -7.15 -0.96
CA ILE A 7 -4.86 -6.77 -2.30
C ILE A 7 -5.25 -5.32 -2.55
N GLY A 8 -4.43 -4.61 -3.29
CA GLY A 8 -4.75 -3.24 -3.66
C GLY A 8 -3.94 -2.74 -4.84
N THR A 9 -4.35 -1.59 -5.33
CA THR A 9 -3.67 -0.84 -6.37
C THR A 9 -3.48 0.59 -5.88
N PHE A 10 -2.36 1.22 -6.22
CA PHE A 10 -2.14 2.62 -5.85
C PHE A 10 -2.51 3.59 -6.98
N LEU A 11 -2.50 3.12 -8.23
CA LEU A 11 -3.03 3.85 -9.38
C LEU A 11 -4.30 3.16 -9.85
N PRO A 12 -5.28 3.92 -10.35
CA PRO A 12 -6.52 3.33 -10.85
C PRO A 12 -6.26 2.34 -11.98
N ALA A 13 -6.75 1.12 -11.82
CA ALA A 13 -6.71 0.09 -12.86
C ALA A 13 -8.09 -0.13 -13.48
N GLN A 14 -9.16 0.35 -12.83
CA GLN A 14 -10.54 0.24 -13.29
C GLN A 14 -11.10 1.64 -13.62
N GLN A 15 -12.28 1.69 -14.23
CA GLN A 15 -12.88 2.94 -14.69
C GLN A 15 -13.44 3.82 -13.57
N SER A 16 -13.76 3.24 -12.42
CA SER A 16 -14.31 3.97 -11.28
C SER A 16 -13.78 3.42 -9.97
N LEU A 17 -13.87 4.22 -8.91
CA LEU A 17 -13.51 3.77 -7.56
C LEU A 17 -14.36 2.56 -7.12
N ALA A 18 -15.64 2.56 -7.44
CA ALA A 18 -16.52 1.44 -7.10
C ALA A 18 -16.07 0.13 -7.77
N GLU A 19 -15.70 0.18 -9.05
CA GLU A 19 -15.16 -0.98 -9.75
C GLU A 19 -13.81 -1.42 -9.19
N GLU A 20 -12.95 -0.46 -8.81
CA GLU A 20 -11.66 -0.74 -8.19
C GLU A 20 -11.85 -1.49 -6.87
N ILE A 21 -12.78 -1.03 -6.03
CA ILE A 21 -13.09 -1.68 -4.76
C ILE A 21 -13.61 -3.10 -4.98
N LEU A 22 -14.54 -3.28 -5.91
CA LEU A 22 -15.10 -4.60 -6.22
C LEU A 22 -14.03 -5.55 -6.74
N TYR A 23 -13.21 -5.09 -7.67
CA TYR A 23 -12.15 -5.93 -8.24
C TYR A 23 -11.13 -6.33 -7.18
N ASN A 24 -10.69 -5.39 -6.36
CA ASN A 24 -9.73 -5.67 -5.29
C ASN A 24 -10.31 -6.55 -4.19
N ALA A 25 -11.60 -6.42 -3.89
CA ALA A 25 -12.27 -7.29 -2.92
C ALA A 25 -12.27 -8.75 -3.38
N VAL A 26 -12.61 -8.99 -4.65
CA VAL A 26 -12.57 -10.33 -5.23
C VAL A 26 -11.14 -10.86 -5.25
N SER A 27 -10.18 -10.03 -5.63
CA SER A 27 -8.77 -10.40 -5.65
C SER A 27 -8.24 -10.76 -4.26
N ALA A 28 -8.61 -9.99 -3.23
CA ALA A 28 -8.22 -10.28 -1.85
C ALA A 28 -8.83 -11.59 -1.34
N ALA A 29 -10.09 -11.87 -1.70
CA ALA A 29 -10.79 -13.07 -1.25
C ALA A 29 -10.33 -14.34 -1.98
N ALA A 30 -10.05 -14.25 -3.27
CA ALA A 30 -9.87 -15.42 -4.13
C ALA A 30 -8.49 -15.52 -4.78
N HIS A 31 -7.75 -14.42 -4.90
CA HIS A 31 -6.52 -14.36 -5.69
C HIS A 31 -5.28 -13.86 -4.92
N ASP A 32 -5.36 -13.75 -3.61
CA ASP A 32 -4.18 -13.47 -2.79
C ASP A 32 -3.42 -14.77 -2.57
N SER A 33 -2.28 -14.92 -3.24
CA SER A 33 -1.51 -16.17 -3.24
C SER A 33 -0.96 -16.59 -1.87
N ARG A 34 -1.00 -15.70 -0.89
CA ARG A 34 -0.57 -16.01 0.48
C ARG A 34 -1.59 -16.81 1.27
N PHE A 35 -2.83 -16.87 0.80
CA PHE A 35 -3.95 -17.48 1.52
C PHE A 35 -4.77 -18.39 0.60
N GLU A 36 -5.44 -19.36 1.22
CA GLU A 36 -6.46 -20.14 0.54
C GLU A 36 -7.64 -19.22 0.18
N PRO A 37 -8.30 -19.44 -0.97
CA PRO A 37 -9.51 -18.67 -1.29
C PRO A 37 -10.56 -18.74 -0.18
N ILE A 38 -11.27 -17.64 0.02
CA ILE A 38 -12.32 -17.55 1.04
C ILE A 38 -13.47 -18.50 0.66
N ALA A 39 -13.88 -19.33 1.61
CA ALA A 39 -15.04 -20.21 1.43
C ALA A 39 -16.32 -19.46 1.78
N VAL A 40 -17.44 -19.87 1.15
CA VAL A 40 -18.75 -19.25 1.39
C VAL A 40 -19.11 -19.26 2.88
N GLU A 41 -18.75 -20.32 3.59
CA GLU A 41 -19.04 -20.48 5.02
C GLU A 41 -18.31 -19.46 5.90
N GLU A 42 -17.25 -18.84 5.39
CA GLU A 42 -16.50 -17.82 6.14
C GLU A 42 -17.10 -16.43 6.03
N LEU A 43 -17.96 -16.18 5.02
CA LEU A 43 -18.42 -14.83 4.69
C LEU A 43 -19.07 -14.09 5.87
N ASP A 44 -19.86 -14.78 6.68
CA ASP A 44 -20.54 -14.16 7.83
C ASP A 44 -19.60 -13.79 8.97
N ARG A 45 -18.37 -14.30 8.97
CA ARG A 45 -17.38 -14.09 10.03
C ARG A 45 -16.25 -13.15 9.62
N LEU A 46 -16.27 -12.68 8.38
CA LEU A 46 -15.24 -11.76 7.89
C LEU A 46 -15.45 -10.35 8.40
N VAL A 47 -14.36 -9.68 8.67
CA VAL A 47 -14.34 -8.24 8.91
C VAL A 47 -13.67 -7.60 7.71
N TYR A 48 -14.32 -6.59 7.15
CA TYR A 48 -13.88 -5.92 5.92
C TYR A 48 -13.36 -4.52 6.23
N SER A 49 -12.31 -4.12 5.54
CA SER A 49 -11.91 -2.73 5.50
C SER A 49 -11.43 -2.36 4.10
N VAL A 50 -11.63 -1.11 3.74
CA VAL A 50 -11.19 -0.55 2.46
C VAL A 50 -10.38 0.70 2.75
N ASP A 51 -9.16 0.73 2.27
CA ASP A 51 -8.29 1.89 2.35
C ASP A 51 -8.26 2.60 1.00
N VAL A 52 -8.69 3.84 0.98
CA VAL A 52 -8.62 4.69 -0.21
C VAL A 52 -7.42 5.61 -0.06
N LEU A 53 -6.49 5.52 -1.01
CA LEU A 53 -5.29 6.34 -1.01
C LEU A 53 -5.57 7.67 -1.69
N THR A 54 -5.08 8.76 -1.10
CA THR A 54 -5.12 10.07 -1.75
C THR A 54 -4.10 10.13 -2.89
N ALA A 55 -4.23 11.12 -3.77
CA ALA A 55 -3.26 11.32 -4.84
C ALA A 55 -1.86 11.55 -4.25
N PRO A 56 -0.82 10.90 -4.80
CA PRO A 56 0.55 11.09 -4.31
C PRO A 56 1.03 12.53 -4.52
N GLU A 57 1.73 13.05 -3.51
CA GLU A 57 2.35 14.37 -3.55
C GLU A 57 3.87 14.20 -3.53
N PRO A 58 4.62 14.74 -4.51
CA PRO A 58 6.08 14.68 -4.47
C PRO A 58 6.64 15.37 -3.24
N VAL A 59 7.69 14.80 -2.65
CA VAL A 59 8.41 15.42 -1.53
C VAL A 59 9.87 15.60 -1.89
N SER A 60 10.48 16.67 -1.39
CA SER A 60 11.88 17.01 -1.65
C SER A 60 12.81 16.63 -0.50
N SER A 61 12.28 16.37 0.69
CA SER A 61 13.09 15.99 1.85
C SER A 61 12.30 15.11 2.82
N ALA A 62 13.03 14.39 3.67
CA ALA A 62 12.44 13.56 4.72
C ALA A 62 11.65 14.37 5.76
N ALA A 63 11.91 15.67 5.88
CA ALA A 63 11.17 16.56 6.79
C ALA A 63 9.69 16.68 6.42
N GLU A 64 9.33 16.39 5.17
CA GLU A 64 7.94 16.41 4.68
C GLU A 64 7.22 15.08 4.91
N LEU A 65 7.88 14.10 5.48
CA LEU A 65 7.33 12.77 5.76
C LEU A 65 6.97 12.65 7.23
N ASP A 66 5.95 11.85 7.51
CA ASP A 66 5.58 11.45 8.86
C ASP A 66 4.96 10.04 8.76
N PRO A 67 5.67 9.00 9.21
CA PRO A 67 5.21 7.62 9.03
C PRO A 67 3.89 7.31 9.75
N LYS A 68 3.44 8.14 10.67
CA LYS A 68 2.15 7.95 11.34
C LYS A 68 0.99 8.53 10.52
N ILE A 69 1.27 9.51 9.66
CA ILE A 69 0.26 10.26 8.89
C ILE A 69 0.31 9.90 7.41
N TYR A 70 1.51 9.78 6.86
CA TYR A 70 1.71 9.57 5.43
C TYR A 70 2.29 8.21 5.13
N GLY A 71 1.76 7.56 4.09
CA GLY A 71 2.46 6.51 3.39
C GLY A 71 3.46 7.10 2.41
N VAL A 72 4.35 6.28 1.90
CA VAL A 72 5.35 6.70 0.91
C VAL A 72 5.35 5.79 -0.30
N ILE A 73 5.66 6.39 -1.45
CA ILE A 73 5.98 5.68 -2.67
C ILE A 73 7.41 6.09 -3.03
N VAL A 74 8.29 5.11 -3.10
CA VAL A 74 9.68 5.31 -3.51
C VAL A 74 9.85 4.70 -4.89
N LYS A 75 10.25 5.51 -5.85
CA LYS A 75 10.43 5.08 -7.25
C LYS A 75 11.90 5.16 -7.63
N SER A 76 12.39 4.16 -8.37
CA SER A 76 13.68 4.24 -9.03
C SER A 76 13.62 5.32 -10.12
N LEU A 77 14.69 6.11 -10.26
CA LEU A 77 14.80 7.09 -11.34
C LEU A 77 15.32 6.46 -12.64
N THR A 78 15.77 5.21 -12.61
CA THR A 78 16.40 4.56 -13.75
C THR A 78 15.49 3.53 -14.44
N ASP A 79 14.48 3.03 -13.74
CA ASP A 79 13.55 2.03 -14.30
C ASP A 79 12.18 2.13 -13.61
N SER A 80 11.34 1.12 -13.78
CA SER A 80 9.96 1.12 -13.29
C SER A 80 9.78 0.55 -11.88
N ARG A 81 10.88 0.18 -11.20
CA ARG A 81 10.77 -0.38 -9.84
C ARG A 81 10.25 0.67 -8.87
N LEU A 82 9.36 0.25 -8.00
CA LEU A 82 8.86 1.11 -6.92
C LEU A 82 8.47 0.26 -5.71
N GLY A 83 8.50 0.90 -4.55
CA GLY A 83 8.00 0.32 -3.31
C GLY A 83 7.02 1.27 -2.65
N LEU A 84 5.97 0.72 -2.05
CA LEU A 84 4.93 1.47 -1.37
C LEU A 84 4.78 0.95 0.05
N ILE A 85 4.73 1.87 1.02
CA ILE A 85 4.46 1.57 2.42
C ILE A 85 3.28 2.42 2.88
N LEU A 86 2.31 1.78 3.52
CA LEU A 86 1.16 2.46 4.12
C LEU A 86 1.58 3.23 5.38
N PRO A 87 0.82 4.25 5.79
CA PRO A 87 1.10 4.94 7.05
C PRO A 87 0.69 4.12 8.26
N ASP A 88 1.20 4.52 9.42
CA ASP A 88 0.81 4.01 10.74
C ASP A 88 0.98 2.50 10.90
N LEU A 89 2.09 1.98 10.42
CA LEU A 89 2.43 0.56 10.60
C LEU A 89 3.29 0.37 11.84
N ALA A 90 3.01 -0.70 12.58
CA ALA A 90 3.79 -1.06 13.76
C ALA A 90 5.25 -1.35 13.38
N GLY A 91 6.17 -0.83 14.18
CA GLY A 91 7.61 -1.03 13.97
C GLY A 91 8.25 -0.04 13.01
N ILE A 92 7.47 0.88 12.43
CA ILE A 92 8.00 1.93 11.57
C ILE A 92 7.73 3.28 12.22
N ASP A 93 8.74 3.83 12.87
CA ASP A 93 8.59 5.04 13.70
C ASP A 93 9.26 6.28 13.10
N THR A 94 10.19 6.12 12.16
CA THR A 94 10.89 7.25 11.55
C THR A 94 10.71 7.27 10.03
N ALA A 95 10.89 8.47 9.45
CA ALA A 95 10.83 8.65 8.01
C ALA A 95 11.93 7.84 7.30
N GLU A 96 13.11 7.76 7.89
CA GLU A 96 14.24 7.01 7.35
C GLU A 96 13.94 5.52 7.28
N GLU A 97 13.35 4.96 8.35
CA GLU A 97 12.93 3.56 8.36
C GLU A 97 11.89 3.28 7.29
N GLN A 98 10.91 4.16 7.16
CA GLN A 98 9.85 4.02 6.17
C GLN A 98 10.40 4.01 4.75
N VAL A 99 11.28 4.94 4.42
CA VAL A 99 11.92 5.00 3.09
C VAL A 99 12.79 3.78 2.83
N THR A 100 13.55 3.34 3.84
CA THR A 100 14.40 2.15 3.72
C THR A 100 13.57 0.90 3.41
N ILE A 101 12.48 0.70 4.13
CA ILE A 101 11.60 -0.46 3.91
C ILE A 101 10.91 -0.37 2.54
N ALA A 102 10.49 0.83 2.12
CA ALA A 102 9.92 1.03 0.79
C ALA A 102 10.93 0.70 -0.31
N ARG A 103 12.19 1.10 -0.16
CA ARG A 103 13.26 0.72 -1.08
C ARG A 103 13.41 -0.79 -1.18
N GLU A 104 13.45 -1.46 -0.04
CA GLU A 104 13.61 -2.93 0.02
C GLU A 104 12.44 -3.62 -0.67
N LYS A 105 11.22 -3.18 -0.45
CA LYS A 105 10.03 -3.73 -1.13
C LYS A 105 10.08 -3.56 -2.63
N GLY A 106 10.62 -2.44 -3.09
CA GLY A 106 10.78 -2.15 -4.52
C GLY A 106 12.05 -2.75 -5.12
N ARG A 107 12.86 -3.43 -4.32
CA ARG A 107 14.17 -3.97 -4.74
C ARG A 107 15.11 -2.88 -5.26
N ILE A 108 15.04 -1.70 -4.66
CA ILE A 108 15.88 -0.56 -5.02
C ILE A 108 17.04 -0.50 -4.02
N LEU A 109 18.26 -0.56 -4.54
CA LEU A 109 19.47 -0.57 -3.71
C LEU A 109 19.72 0.81 -3.08
N PRO A 110 20.38 0.87 -1.91
CA PRO A 110 20.63 2.14 -1.21
C PRO A 110 21.39 3.19 -2.03
N LYS A 111 22.21 2.77 -3.00
CA LYS A 111 22.97 3.70 -3.86
C LYS A 111 22.16 4.26 -5.01
N GLU A 112 21.04 3.65 -5.35
CA GLU A 112 20.25 4.06 -6.51
C GLU A 112 19.51 5.37 -6.21
N LYS A 113 19.43 6.22 -7.23
CA LYS A 113 18.69 7.46 -7.14
C LYS A 113 17.19 7.19 -7.17
N ILE A 114 16.46 7.89 -6.33
CA ILE A 114 15.02 7.69 -6.16
C ILE A 114 14.27 9.02 -6.17
N SER A 115 12.99 8.94 -6.45
CA SER A 115 12.02 9.98 -6.13
C SER A 115 11.09 9.46 -5.05
N ILE A 116 10.59 10.36 -4.21
CA ILE A 116 9.72 10.03 -3.09
C ILE A 116 8.43 10.85 -3.23
N ALA A 117 7.30 10.18 -3.03
CA ALA A 117 6.01 10.83 -2.91
C ALA A 117 5.34 10.36 -1.62
N ARG A 118 4.47 11.18 -1.07
CA ARG A 118 3.67 10.84 0.13
C ARG A 118 2.20 10.81 -0.23
N PHE A 119 1.43 10.05 0.53
CA PHE A 119 -0.03 10.00 0.38
C PHE A 119 -0.68 9.75 1.74
N LYS A 120 -1.96 10.06 1.83
CA LYS A 120 -2.78 9.72 3.00
C LYS A 120 -3.70 8.56 2.67
N VAL A 121 -4.21 7.94 3.72
CA VAL A 121 -5.16 6.83 3.60
C VAL A 121 -6.43 7.20 4.36
N VAL A 122 -7.57 6.97 3.73
CA VAL A 122 -8.87 7.06 4.39
C VAL A 122 -9.40 5.63 4.52
N ARG A 123 -9.49 5.16 5.75
CA ARG A 123 -9.94 3.79 6.02
C ARG A 123 -11.43 3.74 6.27
N HIS A 124 -12.10 2.84 5.59
CA HIS A 124 -13.52 2.54 5.73
C HIS A 124 -13.69 1.11 6.25
N HIS A 125 -14.50 0.99 7.27
CA HIS A 125 -14.81 -0.30 7.89
C HIS A 125 -16.14 -0.86 7.46
#